data_0d1756153752b2a3ea32c1c0ceca3fab
#
_entry.id   0d1756153752b2a3ea32c1c0ceca3fab
#
_cell.length_a   1.000
_cell.length_b   1.000
_cell.length_c   1.000
_cell.angle_alpha   90.00
_cell.angle_beta   90.00
_cell.angle_gamma   90.00
#
_symmetry.space_group_name_H-M   'P 1'
#
loop_
_entity.id
_entity.type
_entity.pdbx_description
1 polymer ?
#
loop_
_entity_poly.entity_id
_entity_poly.type
_entity_poly.pdbx_seq_one_letter_code
_entity_poly.pdbx_strand_id
1 'polypeptide(L)'
;MKLAFLAALGVCTVFAQKEPDKLAPYFPTPLTVVEQMLKLGDLKPGEKMFDLGSGDGRIVIMAAQKFKADATGVEFDEALVKQSLVKIKKLGLADRAHVIEGDIMAQDYSSASMLTVYLLSDSNEKVRPILERQLKKGTRVVAHDFEFAGWKP
;
A
#
# COMPACT_ATOMS: atom_id res chain seq x y z
N MET A 1 68.09 3.97 -9.70
CA MET A 1 66.80 3.18 -9.75
C MET A 1 65.70 4.03 -9.11
N LYS A 2 64.81 4.67 -9.92
CA LYS A 2 63.68 5.50 -9.43
C LYS A 2 62.42 4.70 -9.54
N LEU A 3 61.84 4.38 -8.39
CA LEU A 3 60.53 3.74 -8.30
C LEU A 3 59.46 4.82 -8.38
N ALA A 4 58.59 4.77 -9.40
CA ALA A 4 57.42 5.62 -9.51
C ALA A 4 56.20 4.85 -8.96
N PHE A 5 55.57 5.37 -7.90
CA PHE A 5 54.31 4.88 -7.37
C PHE A 5 53.17 5.56 -8.14
N LEU A 6 52.40 4.76 -8.87
CA LEU A 6 51.17 5.21 -9.52
C LEU A 6 50.01 5.01 -8.53
N ALA A 7 49.49 6.09 -7.96
CA ALA A 7 48.28 6.04 -7.15
C ALA A 7 47.05 6.04 -8.07
N ALA A 8 46.34 4.93 -8.14
CA ALA A 8 45.03 4.86 -8.81
C ALA A 8 43.96 5.45 -7.90
N LEU A 9 43.46 6.66 -8.24
CA LEU A 9 42.25 7.22 -7.62
C LEU A 9 41.04 6.47 -8.17
N GLY A 10 40.47 5.57 -7.38
CA GLY A 10 39.15 4.97 -7.64
C GLY A 10 38.09 6.02 -7.40
N VAL A 11 37.43 6.49 -8.47
CA VAL A 11 36.21 7.31 -8.38
C VAL A 11 35.07 6.39 -8.01
N CYS A 12 34.69 6.42 -6.73
CA CYS A 12 33.46 5.77 -6.24
C CYS A 12 32.26 6.62 -6.68
N THR A 13 31.61 6.28 -7.79
CA THR A 13 30.34 6.89 -8.17
C THR A 13 29.27 6.39 -7.21
N VAL A 14 28.94 7.21 -6.22
CA VAL A 14 27.74 7.00 -5.39
C VAL A 14 26.53 7.28 -6.27
N PHE A 15 25.87 6.24 -6.73
CA PHE A 15 24.52 6.38 -7.29
C PHE A 15 23.62 6.81 -6.15
N ALA A 16 23.22 8.06 -6.10
CA ALA A 16 22.13 8.52 -5.25
C ALA A 16 20.85 7.79 -5.72
N GLN A 17 20.42 6.79 -4.97
CA GLN A 17 19.10 6.23 -5.17
C GLN A 17 18.10 7.34 -4.86
N LYS A 18 17.37 7.78 -5.89
CA LYS A 18 16.26 8.71 -5.71
C LYS A 18 15.23 8.00 -4.83
N GLU A 19 15.00 8.53 -3.63
CA GLU A 19 13.91 8.02 -2.79
C GLU A 19 12.60 8.12 -3.56
N PRO A 20 11.77 7.08 -3.56
CA PRO A 20 10.46 7.15 -4.20
C PRO A 20 9.64 8.29 -3.60
N ASP A 21 8.97 9.06 -4.45
CA ASP A 21 8.10 10.16 -4.02
C ASP A 21 6.99 9.60 -3.12
N LYS A 22 6.85 10.11 -1.89
CA LYS A 22 5.69 9.81 -1.05
C LYS A 22 4.42 10.24 -1.78
N LEU A 23 3.57 9.29 -2.13
CA LEU A 23 2.35 9.54 -2.92
C LEU A 23 1.25 10.23 -2.11
N ALA A 24 1.33 10.21 -0.77
CA ALA A 24 0.47 10.97 0.12
C ALA A 24 1.14 11.15 1.50
N PRO A 25 0.85 12.25 2.23
CA PRO A 25 1.20 12.35 3.64
C PRO A 25 0.39 11.33 4.46
N TYR A 26 0.99 10.83 5.55
CA TYR A 26 0.25 9.96 6.46
C TYR A 26 -0.86 10.75 7.16
N PHE A 27 -2.10 10.44 6.85
CA PHE A 27 -3.29 10.97 7.50
C PHE A 27 -4.25 9.81 7.81
N PRO A 28 -4.37 9.41 9.09
CA PRO A 28 -5.08 8.21 9.44
C PRO A 28 -6.60 8.35 9.29
N THR A 29 -7.22 7.50 8.48
CA THR A 29 -8.68 7.45 8.32
C THR A 29 -9.35 7.11 9.67
N PRO A 30 -10.37 7.86 10.12
CA PRO A 30 -11.12 7.52 11.34
C PRO A 30 -11.72 6.12 11.26
N LEU A 31 -11.71 5.35 12.35
CA LEU A 31 -12.18 3.95 12.35
C LEU A 31 -13.66 3.80 11.95
N THR A 32 -14.50 4.80 12.23
CA THR A 32 -15.89 4.82 11.78
C THR A 32 -16.01 4.92 10.24
N VAL A 33 -15.12 5.70 9.62
CA VAL A 33 -15.04 5.83 8.16
C VAL A 33 -14.48 4.54 7.56
N VAL A 34 -13.44 3.96 8.16
CA VAL A 34 -12.90 2.64 7.73
C VAL A 34 -14.02 1.59 7.67
N GLU A 35 -14.83 1.51 8.73
CA GLU A 35 -15.93 0.55 8.75
C GLU A 35 -16.96 0.81 7.63
N GLN A 36 -17.27 2.07 7.36
CA GLN A 36 -18.19 2.43 6.27
C GLN A 36 -17.60 2.11 4.89
N MET A 37 -16.30 2.35 4.67
CA MET A 37 -15.61 1.99 3.43
C MET A 37 -15.70 0.48 3.16
N LEU A 38 -15.42 -0.35 4.17
CA LEU A 38 -15.46 -1.81 4.04
C LEU A 38 -16.90 -2.32 3.81
N LYS A 39 -17.91 -1.69 4.43
CA LYS A 39 -19.33 -1.98 4.17
C LYS A 39 -19.76 -1.54 2.77
N LEU A 40 -19.37 -0.34 2.34
CA LEU A 40 -19.68 0.19 1.02
C LEU A 40 -19.14 -0.72 -0.09
N GLY A 41 -17.89 -1.19 0.07
CA GLY A 41 -17.29 -2.16 -0.82
C GLY A 41 -17.88 -3.57 -0.69
N ASP A 42 -18.83 -3.81 0.20
CA ASP A 42 -19.46 -5.10 0.46
C ASP A 42 -18.44 -6.23 0.66
N LEU A 43 -17.39 -5.95 1.48
CA LEU A 43 -16.31 -6.88 1.73
C LEU A 43 -16.81 -8.16 2.42
N LYS A 44 -16.54 -9.31 1.82
CA LYS A 44 -16.98 -10.63 2.31
C LYS A 44 -15.84 -11.39 3.02
N PRO A 45 -16.21 -12.32 3.94
CA PRO A 45 -15.23 -13.21 4.53
C PRO A 45 -14.46 -14.01 3.47
N GLY A 46 -13.13 -14.08 3.66
CA GLY A 46 -12.23 -14.82 2.77
C GLY A 46 -11.86 -14.10 1.45
N GLU A 47 -12.46 -12.94 1.16
CA GLU A 47 -12.04 -12.15 0.00
C GLU A 47 -10.66 -11.54 0.20
N LYS A 48 -9.91 -11.42 -0.90
CA LYS A 48 -8.63 -10.73 -0.92
C LYS A 48 -8.81 -9.23 -1.07
N MET A 49 -8.38 -8.48 -0.08
CA MET A 49 -8.43 -7.03 -0.06
C MET A 49 -7.01 -6.44 -0.03
N PHE A 50 -6.79 -5.39 -0.83
CA PHE A 50 -5.57 -4.59 -0.73
C PHE A 50 -5.88 -3.17 -0.28
N ASP A 51 -5.01 -2.62 0.59
CA ASP A 51 -5.06 -1.24 1.06
C ASP A 51 -3.81 -0.49 0.57
N LEU A 52 -4.00 0.48 -0.31
CA LEU A 52 -2.92 1.22 -0.97
C LEU A 52 -2.51 2.42 -0.11
N GLY A 53 -1.28 2.37 0.42
CA GLY A 53 -0.81 3.33 1.42
C GLY A 53 -1.42 3.03 2.79
N SER A 54 -1.17 1.83 3.31
CA SER A 54 -1.91 1.29 4.46
C SER A 54 -1.60 1.97 5.80
N GLY A 55 -0.57 2.83 5.84
CA GLY A 55 -0.21 3.58 7.05
C GLY A 55 0.03 2.67 8.25
N ASP A 56 -0.70 2.91 9.33
CA ASP A 56 -0.60 2.13 10.57
C ASP A 56 -1.37 0.80 10.56
N GLY A 57 -1.86 0.39 9.39
CA GLY A 57 -2.53 -0.89 9.17
C GLY A 57 -3.99 -0.96 9.65
N ARG A 58 -4.61 0.17 10.05
CA ARG A 58 -5.95 0.15 10.66
C ARG A 58 -7.05 -0.42 9.76
N ILE A 59 -6.98 -0.16 8.44
CA ILE A 59 -7.94 -0.69 7.46
C ILE A 59 -7.73 -2.19 7.32
N VAL A 60 -6.50 -2.63 7.12
CA VAL A 60 -6.12 -4.05 7.03
C VAL A 60 -6.56 -4.83 8.28
N ILE A 61 -6.26 -4.28 9.46
CA ILE A 61 -6.63 -4.90 10.74
C ILE A 61 -8.15 -5.03 10.86
N MET A 62 -8.91 -3.98 10.54
CA MET A 62 -10.37 -4.03 10.61
C MET A 62 -10.95 -5.01 9.60
N ALA A 63 -10.45 -5.04 8.36
CA ALA A 63 -10.87 -5.99 7.34
C ALA A 63 -10.67 -7.44 7.80
N ALA A 64 -9.49 -7.75 8.34
CA ALA A 64 -9.19 -9.08 8.87
C ALA A 64 -10.01 -9.43 10.12
N GLN A 65 -10.09 -8.51 11.08
CA GLN A 65 -10.70 -8.77 12.38
C GLN A 65 -12.23 -8.84 12.30
N LYS A 66 -12.85 -7.84 11.68
CA LYS A 66 -14.31 -7.68 11.67
C LYS A 66 -14.98 -8.35 10.47
N PHE A 67 -14.37 -8.23 9.28
CA PHE A 67 -14.92 -8.76 8.03
C PHE A 67 -14.38 -10.14 7.66
N LYS A 68 -13.37 -10.65 8.37
CA LYS A 68 -12.76 -11.98 8.12
C LYS A 68 -12.13 -12.10 6.72
N ALA A 69 -11.73 -10.98 6.13
CA ALA A 69 -11.06 -10.94 4.84
C ALA A 69 -9.57 -11.32 4.96
N ASP A 70 -8.96 -11.72 3.85
CA ASP A 70 -7.52 -11.85 3.67
C ASP A 70 -7.00 -10.48 3.18
N ALA A 71 -6.52 -9.65 4.11
CA ALA A 71 -6.23 -8.25 3.87
C ALA A 71 -4.72 -7.98 3.83
N THR A 72 -4.26 -7.31 2.77
CA THR A 72 -2.86 -6.92 2.59
C THR A 72 -2.75 -5.40 2.42
N GLY A 73 -1.98 -4.76 3.30
CA GLY A 73 -1.60 -3.37 3.16
C GLY A 73 -0.28 -3.24 2.39
N VAL A 74 -0.15 -2.19 1.59
CA VAL A 74 1.13 -1.80 0.99
C VAL A 74 1.50 -0.44 1.56
N GLU A 75 2.67 -0.36 2.20
CA GLU A 75 3.14 0.86 2.85
C GLU A 75 4.63 1.06 2.57
N PHE A 76 4.99 2.30 2.29
CA PHE A 76 6.36 2.66 1.97
C PHE A 76 7.19 3.02 3.21
N ASP A 77 6.55 3.59 4.24
CA ASP A 77 7.21 4.03 5.47
C ASP A 77 7.51 2.84 6.39
N GLU A 78 8.78 2.48 6.52
CA GLU A 78 9.25 1.36 7.34
C GLU A 78 8.75 1.42 8.80
N ALA A 79 8.66 2.64 9.38
CA ALA A 79 8.20 2.79 10.75
C ALA A 79 6.70 2.45 10.90
N LEU A 80 5.88 2.85 9.92
CA LEU A 80 4.46 2.50 9.85
C LEU A 80 4.26 1.01 9.60
N VAL A 81 5.06 0.40 8.71
CA VAL A 81 5.05 -1.05 8.50
C VAL A 81 5.33 -1.81 9.79
N LYS A 82 6.41 -1.46 10.49
CA LYS A 82 6.76 -2.07 11.78
C LYS A 82 5.65 -1.92 12.81
N GLN A 83 5.06 -0.72 12.89
CA GLN A 83 3.93 -0.46 13.79
C GLN A 83 2.72 -1.35 13.47
N SER A 84 2.39 -1.49 12.19
CA SER A 84 1.29 -2.34 11.72
C SER A 84 1.51 -3.80 12.06
N LEU A 85 2.70 -4.33 11.76
CA LEU A 85 3.06 -5.73 12.04
C LEU A 85 3.01 -6.06 13.53
N VAL A 86 3.46 -5.14 14.40
CA VAL A 86 3.34 -5.31 15.87
C VAL A 86 1.88 -5.40 16.30
N LYS A 87 1.00 -4.52 15.77
CA LYS A 87 -0.44 -4.54 16.06
C LYS A 87 -1.09 -5.84 15.59
N ILE A 88 -0.81 -6.26 14.34
CA ILE A 88 -1.33 -7.49 13.75
C ILE A 88 -0.96 -8.71 14.59
N LYS A 89 0.32 -8.81 14.98
CA LYS A 89 0.81 -9.90 15.85
C LYS A 89 0.13 -9.89 17.22
N LYS A 90 0.02 -8.72 17.85
CA LYS A 90 -0.64 -8.56 19.18
C LYS A 90 -2.10 -8.98 19.15
N LEU A 91 -2.79 -8.78 18.04
CA LEU A 91 -4.20 -9.14 17.84
C LEU A 91 -4.40 -10.58 17.36
N GLY A 92 -3.33 -11.34 17.10
CA GLY A 92 -3.41 -12.71 16.59
C GLY A 92 -3.98 -12.82 15.19
N LEU A 93 -3.75 -11.82 14.32
CA LEU A 93 -4.33 -11.72 12.98
C LEU A 93 -3.36 -12.07 11.85
N ALA A 94 -2.17 -12.62 12.17
CA ALA A 94 -1.12 -12.85 11.19
C ALA A 94 -1.47 -13.89 10.09
N ASP A 95 -2.55 -14.64 10.26
CA ASP A 95 -3.09 -15.59 9.29
C ASP A 95 -3.90 -14.92 8.17
N ARG A 96 -4.35 -13.66 8.35
CA ARG A 96 -5.22 -12.97 7.41
C ARG A 96 -4.99 -11.45 7.30
N ALA A 97 -4.05 -10.90 8.01
CA ALA A 97 -3.64 -9.50 7.93
C ALA A 97 -2.15 -9.41 7.64
N HIS A 98 -1.79 -8.80 6.52
CA HIS A 98 -0.42 -8.72 6.02
C HIS A 98 -0.08 -7.29 5.68
N VAL A 99 1.21 -6.93 5.77
CA VAL A 99 1.70 -5.64 5.30
C VAL A 99 2.98 -5.87 4.51
N ILE A 100 3.01 -5.32 3.30
CA ILE A 100 4.17 -5.31 2.41
C ILE A 100 4.84 -3.94 2.54
N GLU A 101 6.11 -3.94 2.91
CA GLU A 101 6.95 -2.76 2.77
C GLU A 101 7.32 -2.58 1.31
N GLY A 102 6.87 -1.48 0.68
CA GLY A 102 7.16 -1.26 -0.72
C GLY A 102 6.33 -0.19 -1.39
N ASP A 103 6.65 0.00 -2.68
CA ASP A 103 5.96 0.94 -3.55
C ASP A 103 4.64 0.33 -4.05
N ILE A 104 3.53 1.08 -3.89
CA ILE A 104 2.21 0.68 -4.41
C ILE A 104 2.20 0.57 -5.95
N MET A 105 3.11 1.24 -6.64
CA MET A 105 3.24 1.17 -8.10
C MET A 105 3.88 -0.14 -8.59
N ALA A 106 4.55 -0.88 -7.71
CA ALA A 106 5.32 -2.09 -8.04
C ALA A 106 4.63 -3.40 -7.64
N GLN A 107 3.39 -3.34 -7.11
CA GLN A 107 2.69 -4.53 -6.64
C GLN A 107 1.78 -5.15 -7.70
N ASP A 108 1.43 -6.42 -7.48
CA ASP A 108 0.43 -7.15 -8.28
C ASP A 108 -0.91 -7.21 -7.53
N TYR A 109 -1.91 -6.53 -8.07
CA TYR A 109 -3.29 -6.48 -7.54
C TYR A 109 -4.26 -7.40 -8.29
N SER A 110 -3.78 -8.24 -9.20
CA SER A 110 -4.62 -9.08 -10.08
C SER A 110 -5.49 -10.09 -9.33
N SER A 111 -5.13 -10.42 -8.09
CA SER A 111 -5.89 -11.32 -7.21
C SER A 111 -6.92 -10.59 -6.33
N ALA A 112 -6.97 -9.26 -6.37
CA ALA A 112 -7.85 -8.49 -5.51
C ALA A 112 -9.33 -8.70 -5.82
N SER A 113 -10.13 -8.87 -4.78
CA SER A 113 -11.59 -8.76 -4.83
C SER A 113 -12.04 -7.33 -4.50
N MET A 114 -11.25 -6.63 -3.68
CA MET A 114 -11.51 -5.25 -3.27
C MET A 114 -10.20 -4.51 -3.02
N LEU A 115 -10.19 -3.20 -3.32
CA LEU A 115 -9.13 -2.28 -2.92
C LEU A 115 -9.72 -1.14 -2.10
N THR A 116 -8.95 -0.65 -1.13
CA THR A 116 -9.16 0.62 -0.45
C THR A 116 -8.03 1.58 -0.78
N VAL A 117 -8.36 2.85 -0.96
CA VAL A 117 -7.40 3.88 -1.38
C VAL A 117 -7.70 5.20 -0.66
N TYR A 118 -6.68 5.76 -0.01
CA TYR A 118 -6.73 7.13 0.51
C TYR A 118 -5.46 7.87 0.11
N LEU A 119 -5.39 8.23 -1.15
CA LEU A 119 -4.28 8.96 -1.76
C LEU A 119 -4.78 10.29 -2.31
N LEU A 120 -3.86 11.23 -2.58
CA LEU A 120 -4.20 12.48 -3.26
C LEU A 120 -4.60 12.23 -4.72
N SER A 121 -5.37 13.14 -5.32
CA SER A 121 -5.85 13.04 -6.71
C SER A 121 -4.73 12.74 -7.71
N ASP A 122 -3.59 13.44 -7.62
CA ASP A 122 -2.44 13.21 -8.51
C ASP A 122 -1.84 11.81 -8.36
N SER A 123 -1.90 11.25 -7.15
CA SER A 123 -1.43 9.89 -6.87
C SER A 123 -2.41 8.84 -7.39
N ASN A 124 -3.71 9.11 -7.29
CA ASN A 124 -4.74 8.28 -7.91
C ASN A 124 -4.55 8.21 -9.42
N GLU A 125 -4.24 9.33 -10.08
CA GLU A 125 -3.96 9.36 -11.52
C GLU A 125 -2.71 8.55 -11.91
N LYS A 126 -1.69 8.52 -11.06
CA LYS A 126 -0.48 7.72 -11.30
C LYS A 126 -0.75 6.22 -11.15
N VAL A 127 -1.52 5.80 -10.15
CA VAL A 127 -1.79 4.38 -9.90
C VAL A 127 -2.89 3.82 -10.80
N ARG A 128 -3.82 4.64 -11.27
CA ARG A 128 -4.96 4.24 -12.11
C ARG A 128 -4.59 3.33 -13.28
N PRO A 129 -3.59 3.66 -14.15
CA PRO A 129 -3.25 2.80 -15.30
C PRO A 129 -2.77 1.40 -14.89
N ILE A 130 -2.19 1.27 -13.69
CA ILE A 130 -1.75 -0.03 -13.15
C ILE A 130 -2.97 -0.84 -12.75
N LEU A 131 -3.89 -0.23 -12.01
CA LEU A 131 -5.13 -0.88 -11.59
C LEU A 131 -5.98 -1.30 -12.79
N GLU A 132 -6.14 -0.44 -13.81
CA GLU A 132 -6.90 -0.76 -15.03
C GLU A 132 -6.34 -1.97 -15.78
N ARG A 133 -5.01 -2.19 -15.76
CA ARG A 133 -4.38 -3.36 -16.40
C ARG A 133 -4.51 -4.63 -15.58
N GLN A 134 -4.52 -4.52 -14.26
CA GLN A 134 -4.40 -5.67 -13.36
C GLN A 134 -5.75 -6.15 -12.82
N LEU A 135 -6.68 -5.23 -12.55
CA LEU A 135 -7.92 -5.58 -11.88
C LEU A 135 -8.87 -6.34 -12.81
N LYS A 136 -9.50 -7.35 -12.25
CA LYS A 136 -10.50 -8.14 -12.97
C LYS A 136 -11.86 -7.43 -12.94
N LYS A 137 -12.71 -7.75 -13.92
CA LYS A 137 -14.11 -7.30 -13.90
C LYS A 137 -14.77 -7.74 -12.59
N GLY A 138 -15.41 -6.79 -11.91
CA GLY A 138 -16.07 -7.03 -10.63
C GLY A 138 -15.21 -6.75 -9.39
N THR A 139 -13.91 -6.46 -9.56
CA THR A 139 -13.12 -5.92 -8.44
C THR A 139 -13.68 -4.56 -8.03
N ARG A 140 -13.90 -4.37 -6.74
CA ARG A 140 -14.43 -3.12 -6.18
C ARG A 140 -13.27 -2.26 -5.68
N VAL A 141 -13.32 -0.95 -5.97
CA VAL A 141 -12.36 0.03 -5.46
C VAL A 141 -13.12 1.06 -4.64
N VAL A 142 -12.75 1.22 -3.39
CA VAL A 142 -13.35 2.20 -2.47
C VAL A 142 -12.30 3.26 -2.17
N ALA A 143 -12.54 4.46 -2.68
CA ALA A 143 -11.68 5.61 -2.45
C ALA A 143 -12.23 6.50 -1.34
N HIS A 144 -11.36 7.00 -0.46
CA HIS A 144 -11.69 7.96 0.58
C HIS A 144 -11.31 9.38 0.11
N ASP A 145 -12.24 10.32 0.16
CA ASP A 145 -12.16 11.74 -0.21
C ASP A 145 -11.81 12.03 -1.68
N PHE A 146 -10.86 11.32 -2.29
CA PHE A 146 -10.34 11.60 -3.63
C PHE A 146 -10.74 10.51 -4.61
N GLU A 147 -11.62 10.86 -5.56
CA GLU A 147 -12.07 9.95 -6.61
C GLU A 147 -10.99 9.67 -7.67
N PHE A 148 -11.17 8.58 -8.41
CA PHE A 148 -10.41 8.32 -9.63
C PHE A 148 -11.09 9.03 -10.81
N ALA A 149 -10.44 10.00 -11.42
CA ALA A 149 -11.00 10.73 -12.55
C ALA A 149 -11.40 9.79 -13.69
N GLY A 150 -12.62 9.93 -14.17
CA GLY A 150 -13.17 9.10 -15.25
C GLY A 150 -13.74 7.75 -14.83
N TRP A 151 -13.53 7.30 -13.60
CA TRP A 151 -14.26 6.15 -13.08
C TRP A 151 -15.65 6.60 -12.58
N LYS A 152 -16.65 5.79 -12.87
CA LYS A 152 -18.02 6.01 -12.40
C LYS A 152 -18.34 4.99 -11.32
N PRO A 153 -18.97 5.42 -10.21
CA PRO A 153 -19.44 4.51 -9.15
C PRO A 153 -20.48 3.51 -9.66
#